data_731c58c2edaf9eb06e5960d7746defda
#
_entry.id   731c58c2edaf9eb06e5960d7746defda
#
_cell.length_a   1.000
_cell.length_b   1.000
_cell.length_c   1.000
_cell.angle_alpha   90.00
_cell.angle_beta   90.00
_cell.angle_gamma   90.00
#
_symmetry.space_group_name_H-M   'P 1'
#
loop_
_entity.id
_entity.type
_entity.pdbx_description
1 polymer ?
#
loop_
_entity_poly.entity_id
_entity_poly.type
_entity_poly.pdbx_seq_one_letter_code
_entity_poly.pdbx_strand_id
1 'polypeptide(L)'
;MAGEDRRRVISETVDRIRNRAANQEMTPEILSGIKDDLIGLAARRDLFSLEDFPPPATDSKRRSCLYRLSEDDDHGFALYLNVASGDVSAPPHDHTTWAVIVGIEGQEENRFYNEAPEGVEQIDSKMVEPGTGVAIMPGEFHTIHINAGKPVMNFHMYGRGLEQLHERKFWNERKR
;
A
#
# COMPACT_ATOMS: atom_id res chain seq x y z
N MET A 1 -25.58 -2.95 -7.85
CA MET A 1 -25.06 -2.00 -8.86
C MET A 1 -23.67 -1.46 -8.46
N ALA A 2 -23.50 -0.63 -7.43
CA ALA A 2 -22.16 -0.08 -7.09
C ALA A 2 -21.11 -1.16 -6.76
N GLY A 3 -21.46 -2.20 -6.03
CA GLY A 3 -20.54 -3.29 -5.70
C GLY A 3 -20.12 -4.17 -6.89
N GLU A 4 -20.97 -4.32 -7.91
CA GLU A 4 -20.64 -5.04 -9.15
C GLU A 4 -19.72 -4.21 -10.03
N ASP A 5 -20.01 -2.91 -10.17
CA ASP A 5 -19.13 -1.99 -10.91
C ASP A 5 -17.76 -1.90 -10.27
N ARG A 6 -17.68 -1.82 -8.94
CA ARG A 6 -16.42 -1.88 -8.18
C ARG A 6 -15.61 -3.14 -8.50
N ARG A 7 -16.22 -4.32 -8.39
CA ARG A 7 -15.52 -5.59 -8.68
C ARG A 7 -15.02 -5.65 -10.11
N ARG A 8 -15.83 -5.22 -11.07
CA ARG A 8 -15.44 -5.18 -12.48
C ARG A 8 -14.26 -4.24 -12.72
N VAL A 9 -14.31 -3.01 -12.21
CA VAL A 9 -13.23 -2.01 -12.40
C VAL A 9 -11.96 -2.44 -11.71
N ILE A 10 -12.03 -3.07 -10.51
CA ILE A 10 -10.86 -3.65 -9.84
C ILE A 10 -10.27 -4.76 -10.70
N SER A 11 -11.08 -5.72 -11.17
CA SER A 11 -10.62 -6.83 -12.02
C SER A 11 -9.92 -6.33 -13.27
N GLU A 12 -10.53 -5.41 -14.01
CA GLU A 12 -9.94 -4.81 -15.21
C GLU A 12 -8.61 -4.10 -14.94
N THR A 13 -8.49 -3.45 -13.77
CA THR A 13 -7.24 -2.79 -13.37
C THR A 13 -6.16 -3.81 -13.02
N VAL A 14 -6.50 -4.83 -12.23
CA VAL A 14 -5.56 -5.90 -11.85
C VAL A 14 -5.11 -6.68 -13.10
N ASP A 15 -5.98 -6.92 -14.07
CA ASP A 15 -5.63 -7.56 -15.34
C ASP A 15 -4.62 -6.73 -16.16
N ARG A 16 -4.79 -5.39 -16.21
CA ARG A 16 -3.79 -4.50 -16.86
C ARG A 16 -2.44 -4.58 -16.16
N ILE A 17 -2.46 -4.54 -14.82
CA ILE A 17 -1.23 -4.63 -14.00
C ILE A 17 -0.54 -5.98 -14.23
N ARG A 18 -1.28 -7.07 -14.23
CA ARG A 18 -0.78 -8.42 -14.49
C ARG A 18 -0.13 -8.53 -15.86
N ASN A 19 -0.79 -7.98 -16.89
CA ASN A 19 -0.25 -7.94 -18.25
C ASN A 19 1.03 -7.09 -18.36
N ARG A 20 1.11 -6.00 -17.62
CA ARG A 20 2.31 -5.13 -17.54
C ARG A 20 3.51 -5.86 -16.94
N ALA A 21 3.28 -6.66 -15.90
CA ALA A 21 4.32 -7.40 -15.19
C ALA A 21 4.61 -8.80 -15.77
N ALA A 22 3.82 -9.26 -16.76
CA ALA A 22 3.88 -10.62 -17.25
C ALA A 22 5.26 -10.96 -17.87
N ASN A 23 5.84 -12.09 -17.43
CA ASN A 23 7.08 -12.65 -17.94
C ASN A 23 8.30 -11.71 -17.91
N GLN A 24 8.30 -10.73 -17.01
CA GLN A 24 9.37 -9.77 -16.87
C GLN A 24 9.86 -9.72 -15.42
N GLU A 25 11.15 -9.45 -15.25
CA GLU A 25 11.68 -9.07 -13.96
C GLU A 25 11.11 -7.70 -13.57
N MET A 26 10.74 -7.53 -12.30
CA MET A 26 10.18 -6.27 -11.83
C MET A 26 11.24 -5.16 -11.88
N THR A 27 10.91 -4.07 -12.56
CA THR A 27 11.76 -2.89 -12.68
C THR A 27 11.07 -1.64 -12.14
N PRO A 28 11.81 -0.57 -11.81
CA PRO A 28 11.21 0.70 -11.41
C PRO A 28 10.21 1.27 -12.43
N GLU A 29 10.45 1.07 -13.73
CA GLU A 29 9.55 1.52 -14.81
C GLU A 29 8.24 0.74 -14.80
N ILE A 30 8.29 -0.59 -14.62
CA ILE A 30 7.09 -1.43 -14.49
C ILE A 30 6.30 -1.01 -13.25
N LEU A 31 6.96 -0.83 -12.10
CA LEU A 31 6.30 -0.37 -10.87
C LEU A 31 5.70 1.03 -11.02
N SER A 32 6.36 1.94 -11.74
CA SER A 32 5.77 3.25 -12.04
C SER A 32 4.49 3.12 -12.86
N GLY A 33 4.47 2.22 -13.85
CA GLY A 33 3.26 1.94 -14.64
C GLY A 33 2.14 1.31 -13.80
N ILE A 34 2.47 0.41 -12.86
CA ILE A 34 1.50 -0.15 -11.89
C ILE A 34 0.93 0.96 -11.00
N LYS A 35 1.77 1.86 -10.51
CA LYS A 35 1.35 3.03 -9.74
C LYS A 35 0.35 3.89 -10.52
N ASP A 36 0.62 4.15 -11.80
CA ASP A 36 -0.26 4.96 -12.65
C ASP A 36 -1.61 4.26 -12.90
N ASP A 37 -1.63 2.94 -13.10
CA ASP A 37 -2.86 2.15 -13.18
C ASP A 37 -3.68 2.23 -11.90
N LEU A 38 -3.04 2.17 -10.72
CA LEU A 38 -3.71 2.32 -9.41
C LEU A 38 -4.17 3.76 -9.14
N ILE A 39 -3.46 4.79 -9.60
CA ILE A 39 -3.91 6.18 -9.54
C ILE A 39 -5.20 6.32 -10.37
N GLY A 40 -5.26 5.70 -11.54
CA GLY A 40 -6.47 5.64 -12.35
C GLY A 40 -7.66 4.98 -11.63
N LEU A 41 -7.42 3.91 -10.89
CA LEU A 41 -8.43 3.25 -10.04
C LEU A 41 -8.85 4.17 -8.87
N ALA A 42 -7.90 4.82 -8.21
CA ALA A 42 -8.14 5.72 -7.09
C ALA A 42 -8.96 6.97 -7.49
N ALA A 43 -8.90 7.38 -8.75
CA ALA A 43 -9.72 8.47 -9.29
C ALA A 43 -11.22 8.14 -9.32
N ARG A 44 -11.60 6.83 -9.29
CA ARG A 44 -12.99 6.37 -9.20
C ARG A 44 -13.48 6.42 -7.74
N ARG A 45 -13.46 7.62 -7.16
CA ARG A 45 -13.87 7.88 -5.77
C ARG A 45 -15.32 7.48 -5.49
N ASP A 46 -16.15 7.43 -6.51
CA ASP A 46 -17.52 6.94 -6.46
C ASP A 46 -17.63 5.46 -6.05
N LEU A 47 -16.53 4.69 -6.18
CA LEU A 47 -16.47 3.27 -5.84
C LEU A 47 -15.85 3.00 -4.45
N PHE A 48 -15.24 4.00 -3.82
CA PHE A 48 -14.50 3.82 -2.57
C PHE A 48 -14.91 4.91 -1.57
N SER A 49 -15.77 4.53 -0.62
CA SER A 49 -16.26 5.45 0.42
C SER A 49 -15.98 4.90 1.82
N LEU A 50 -15.92 5.80 2.81
CA LEU A 50 -15.80 5.40 4.22
C LEU A 50 -17.08 4.73 4.76
N GLU A 51 -18.19 4.81 4.05
CA GLU A 51 -19.42 4.08 4.37
C GLU A 51 -19.27 2.59 4.02
N ASP A 52 -18.70 2.29 2.84
CA ASP A 52 -18.44 0.92 2.40
C ASP A 52 -17.23 0.28 3.08
N PHE A 53 -16.24 1.11 3.43
CA PHE A 53 -14.96 0.71 4.04
C PHE A 53 -14.69 1.56 5.29
N PRO A 54 -15.41 1.29 6.39
CA PRO A 54 -15.27 2.11 7.59
C PRO A 54 -13.88 2.01 8.22
N PRO A 55 -13.37 3.12 8.81
CA PRO A 55 -12.17 3.06 9.63
C PRO A 55 -12.42 2.23 10.90
N PRO A 56 -11.35 1.90 11.66
CA PRO A 56 -11.50 1.28 12.96
C PRO A 56 -12.44 2.10 13.86
N ALA A 57 -13.22 1.41 14.70
CA ALA A 57 -14.04 2.07 15.70
C ALA A 57 -13.18 2.96 16.63
N THR A 58 -13.72 4.07 17.08
CA THR A 58 -12.98 5.09 17.86
C THR A 58 -12.43 4.57 19.20
N ASP A 59 -13.06 3.57 19.77
CA ASP A 59 -12.65 2.87 21.00
C ASP A 59 -11.71 1.69 20.74
N SER A 60 -11.43 1.37 19.48
CA SER A 60 -10.52 0.30 19.09
C SER A 60 -9.07 0.65 19.38
N LYS A 61 -8.28 -0.38 19.76
CA LYS A 61 -6.82 -0.27 19.80
C LYS A 61 -6.18 -0.31 18.41
N ARG A 62 -6.92 -0.79 17.40
CA ARG A 62 -6.46 -0.79 16.00
C ARG A 62 -6.50 0.63 15.46
N ARG A 63 -5.50 0.98 14.65
CA ARG A 63 -5.40 2.28 13.99
C ARG A 63 -5.71 2.19 12.50
N SER A 64 -5.79 0.99 11.94
CA SER A 64 -6.17 0.77 10.54
C SER A 64 -6.99 -0.50 10.37
N CYS A 65 -7.82 -0.49 9.32
CA CYS A 65 -8.49 -1.66 8.75
C CYS A 65 -7.90 -1.92 7.37
N LEU A 66 -7.62 -3.18 7.08
CA LEU A 66 -7.11 -3.62 5.78
C LEU A 66 -8.17 -4.50 5.12
N TYR A 67 -8.72 -4.02 4.01
CA TYR A 67 -9.73 -4.71 3.23
C TYR A 67 -9.09 -5.32 1.99
N ARG A 68 -9.10 -6.65 1.87
CA ARG A 68 -8.63 -7.33 0.66
C ARG A 68 -9.64 -7.12 -0.45
N LEU A 69 -9.21 -6.51 -1.56
CA LEU A 69 -10.03 -6.23 -2.73
C LEU A 69 -9.84 -7.27 -3.83
N SER A 70 -8.61 -7.76 -4.01
CA SER A 70 -8.24 -8.77 -5.00
C SER A 70 -6.96 -9.48 -4.57
N GLU A 71 -6.85 -10.75 -4.90
CA GLU A 71 -5.64 -11.57 -4.74
C GLU A 71 -5.77 -12.75 -5.71
N ASP A 72 -4.69 -13.10 -6.40
CA ASP A 72 -4.67 -14.25 -7.30
C ASP A 72 -4.65 -15.57 -6.51
N ASP A 73 -5.04 -16.68 -7.15
CA ASP A 73 -5.09 -18.00 -6.51
C ASP A 73 -3.71 -18.47 -6.00
N ASP A 74 -2.62 -17.98 -6.62
CA ASP A 74 -1.24 -18.24 -6.20
C ASP A 74 -0.72 -17.22 -5.17
N HIS A 75 -1.62 -16.38 -4.64
CA HIS A 75 -1.34 -15.27 -3.72
C HIS A 75 -0.51 -14.13 -4.34
N GLY A 76 -0.44 -14.06 -5.66
CA GLY A 76 0.16 -12.93 -6.38
C GLY A 76 -0.76 -11.70 -6.48
N PHE A 77 -0.22 -10.58 -6.91
CA PHE A 77 -0.95 -9.35 -7.25
C PHE A 77 -2.04 -8.97 -6.24
N ALA A 78 -1.70 -9.03 -4.95
CA ALA A 78 -2.65 -8.77 -3.87
C ALA A 78 -2.91 -7.28 -3.69
N LEU A 79 -4.17 -6.85 -3.90
CA LEU A 79 -4.64 -5.48 -3.74
C LEU A 79 -5.48 -5.34 -2.46
N TYR A 80 -5.10 -4.40 -1.63
CA TYR A 80 -5.80 -4.04 -0.41
C TYR A 80 -6.21 -2.57 -0.42
N LEU A 81 -7.29 -2.28 0.29
CA LEU A 81 -7.65 -0.92 0.71
C LEU A 81 -7.33 -0.78 2.20
N ASN A 82 -6.39 0.10 2.53
CA ASN A 82 -6.08 0.46 3.90
C ASN A 82 -6.88 1.70 4.29
N VAL A 83 -7.61 1.61 5.40
CA VAL A 83 -8.34 2.75 5.98
C VAL A 83 -7.85 2.95 7.40
N ALA A 84 -7.17 4.06 7.63
CA ALA A 84 -6.56 4.39 8.91
C ALA A 84 -7.25 5.59 9.57
N SER A 85 -7.28 5.60 10.90
CA SER A 85 -7.71 6.74 11.70
C SER A 85 -6.83 6.90 12.93
N GLY A 86 -6.51 8.15 13.26
CA GLY A 86 -5.59 8.48 14.33
C GLY A 86 -4.13 8.38 13.90
N ASP A 87 -3.23 8.46 14.87
CA ASP A 87 -1.81 8.37 14.61
C ASP A 87 -1.39 6.94 14.24
N VAL A 88 -0.73 6.79 13.09
CA VAL A 88 -0.12 5.53 12.66
C VAL A 88 1.37 5.76 12.45
N SER A 89 2.19 4.90 13.03
CA SER A 89 3.62 4.85 12.80
C SER A 89 4.08 3.39 12.83
N ALA A 90 4.68 2.93 11.75
CA ALA A 90 5.29 1.60 11.67
C ALA A 90 6.82 1.72 11.77
N PRO A 91 7.53 0.74 12.36
CA PRO A 91 8.98 0.71 12.29
C PRO A 91 9.44 0.53 10.82
N PRO A 92 10.68 0.90 10.48
CA PRO A 92 11.24 0.61 9.17
C PRO A 92 11.15 -0.89 8.87
N HIS A 93 10.60 -1.22 7.70
CA HIS A 93 10.40 -2.59 7.27
C HIS A 93 10.49 -2.71 5.76
N ASP A 94 10.79 -3.91 5.29
CA ASP A 94 10.69 -4.29 3.89
C ASP A 94 9.43 -5.15 3.64
N HIS A 95 9.18 -5.47 2.39
CA HIS A 95 8.06 -6.34 2.00
C HIS A 95 8.53 -7.67 1.38
N THR A 96 9.85 -7.88 1.20
CA THR A 96 10.43 -9.03 0.46
C THR A 96 9.91 -9.20 -0.98
N THR A 97 8.89 -8.44 -1.34
CA THR A 97 8.30 -8.31 -2.66
C THR A 97 8.15 -6.81 -2.99
N TRP A 98 7.78 -6.48 -4.22
CA TRP A 98 7.45 -5.11 -4.56
C TRP A 98 6.14 -4.66 -3.90
N ALA A 99 6.03 -3.36 -3.68
CA ALA A 99 4.79 -2.74 -3.20
C ALA A 99 4.52 -1.42 -3.93
N VAL A 100 3.24 -1.08 -4.06
CA VAL A 100 2.77 0.23 -4.54
C VAL A 100 1.69 0.73 -3.61
N ILE A 101 1.84 1.98 -3.14
CA ILE A 101 0.86 2.65 -2.29
C ILE A 101 0.34 3.88 -3.04
N VAL A 102 -0.99 4.03 -3.12
CA VAL A 102 -1.64 5.14 -3.83
C VAL A 102 -2.72 5.76 -2.97
N GLY A 103 -2.73 7.10 -2.87
CA GLY A 103 -3.69 7.85 -2.08
C GLY A 103 -5.07 7.98 -2.74
N ILE A 104 -6.11 7.75 -1.94
CA ILE A 104 -7.52 7.99 -2.29
C ILE A 104 -8.06 9.17 -1.49
N GLU A 105 -7.79 9.21 -0.19
CA GLU A 105 -8.23 10.27 0.72
C GLU A 105 -7.23 10.48 1.85
N GLY A 106 -7.02 11.74 2.25
CA GLY A 106 -6.09 12.11 3.31
C GLY A 106 -4.64 12.11 2.87
N GLN A 107 -3.73 12.02 3.83
CA GLN A 107 -2.28 12.08 3.60
C GLN A 107 -1.56 11.05 4.45
N GLU A 108 -0.60 10.36 3.84
CA GLU A 108 0.31 9.41 4.47
C GLU A 108 1.74 9.74 4.06
N GLU A 109 2.63 9.98 5.01
CA GLU A 109 4.05 10.15 4.74
C GLU A 109 4.73 8.78 4.70
N ASN A 110 5.43 8.49 3.61
CA ASN A 110 6.30 7.35 3.44
C ASN A 110 7.74 7.82 3.52
N ARG A 111 8.51 7.34 4.51
CA ARG A 111 9.95 7.62 4.66
C ARG A 111 10.74 6.41 4.25
N PHE A 112 11.80 6.61 3.47
CA PHE A 112 12.64 5.57 2.90
C PHE A 112 13.99 5.54 3.60
N TYR A 113 14.57 4.34 3.72
CA TYR A 113 15.77 4.12 4.50
C TYR A 113 16.75 3.21 3.76
N ASN A 114 18.05 3.49 3.95
CA ASN A 114 19.11 2.53 3.65
C ASN A 114 19.58 1.84 4.92
N GLU A 115 20.10 0.61 4.79
CA GLU A 115 20.84 -0.05 5.86
C GLU A 115 22.14 0.73 6.13
N ALA A 116 22.46 0.92 7.41
CA ALA A 116 23.66 1.57 7.89
C ALA A 116 24.36 0.65 8.93
N PRO A 117 25.66 0.85 9.23
CA PRO A 117 26.41 -0.03 10.14
C PRO A 117 25.80 -0.18 11.53
N GLU A 118 25.10 0.84 12.01
CA GLU A 118 24.45 0.84 13.33
C GLU A 118 22.92 0.94 13.24
N GLY A 119 22.31 0.63 12.06
CA GLY A 119 20.87 0.74 11.95
C GLY A 119 20.36 0.99 10.55
N VAL A 120 19.45 1.94 10.45
CA VAL A 120 18.94 2.46 9.18
C VAL A 120 19.04 3.98 9.16
N GLU A 121 19.33 4.53 8.00
CA GLU A 121 19.41 5.96 7.76
C GLU A 121 18.30 6.39 6.81
N GLN A 122 17.53 7.40 7.19
CA GLN A 122 16.50 7.96 6.30
C GLN A 122 17.16 8.70 5.13
N ILE A 123 16.77 8.32 3.91
CA ILE A 123 17.33 8.88 2.67
C ILE A 123 16.33 9.74 1.90
N ASP A 124 15.02 9.51 2.06
CA ASP A 124 13.96 10.21 1.32
C ASP A 124 12.66 10.22 2.14
N SER A 125 11.73 11.08 1.74
CA SER A 125 10.37 11.13 2.26
C SER A 125 9.41 11.57 1.16
N LYS A 126 8.27 10.89 1.02
CA LYS A 126 7.23 11.22 0.05
C LYS A 126 5.86 11.21 0.70
N MET A 127 5.08 12.25 0.40
CA MET A 127 3.69 12.32 0.79
C MET A 127 2.82 11.59 -0.24
N VAL A 128 2.03 10.62 0.25
CA VAL A 128 0.98 9.96 -0.52
C VAL A 128 -0.34 10.63 -0.21
N GLU A 129 -0.94 11.21 -1.23
CA GLU A 129 -2.22 11.93 -1.18
C GLU A 129 -3.03 11.64 -2.46
N PRO A 130 -4.31 12.08 -2.56
CA PRO A 130 -5.12 11.80 -3.74
C PRO A 130 -4.42 12.18 -5.05
N GLY A 131 -4.31 11.20 -5.96
CA GLY A 131 -3.64 11.36 -7.25
C GLY A 131 -2.12 11.14 -7.23
N THR A 132 -1.55 10.79 -6.08
CA THR A 132 -0.12 10.46 -5.93
C THR A 132 0.09 9.07 -5.36
N GLY A 133 1.33 8.59 -5.41
CA GLY A 133 1.70 7.28 -4.84
C GLY A 133 3.20 7.06 -4.82
N VAL A 134 3.59 5.99 -4.14
CA VAL A 134 4.97 5.50 -4.08
C VAL A 134 5.05 4.08 -4.62
N ALA A 135 6.16 3.76 -5.25
CA ALA A 135 6.54 2.44 -5.71
C ALA A 135 7.79 2.00 -4.96
N ILE A 136 7.81 0.78 -4.47
CA ILE A 136 8.80 0.23 -3.54
C ILE A 136 9.31 -1.08 -4.13
N MET A 137 10.60 -1.17 -4.40
CA MET A 137 11.23 -2.39 -4.88
C MET A 137 11.40 -3.42 -3.76
N PRO A 138 11.54 -4.72 -4.09
CA PRO A 138 11.86 -5.73 -3.08
C PRO A 138 13.13 -5.37 -2.30
N GLY A 139 13.07 -5.47 -0.97
CA GLY A 139 14.20 -5.17 -0.08
C GLY A 139 14.40 -3.70 0.27
N GLU A 140 13.66 -2.77 -0.33
CA GLU A 140 13.66 -1.37 0.11
C GLU A 140 12.94 -1.22 1.45
N PHE A 141 13.56 -0.52 2.39
CA PHE A 141 12.98 -0.22 3.70
C PHE A 141 12.21 1.08 3.67
N HIS A 142 11.01 1.04 4.22
CA HIS A 142 10.21 2.25 4.44
C HIS A 142 9.45 2.23 5.77
N THR A 143 8.93 3.40 6.16
CA THR A 143 7.95 3.57 7.23
C THR A 143 6.72 4.28 6.71
N ILE A 144 5.60 4.11 7.38
CA ILE A 144 4.35 4.84 7.15
C ILE A 144 4.08 5.71 8.36
N HIS A 145 3.73 6.97 8.13
CA HIS A 145 3.32 7.93 9.14
C HIS A 145 2.01 8.60 8.74
N ILE A 146 0.99 8.48 9.57
CA ILE A 146 -0.29 9.18 9.45
C ILE A 146 -0.49 9.95 10.74
N ASN A 147 -0.77 11.24 10.63
CA ASN A 147 -1.08 12.07 11.78
C ASN A 147 -2.57 11.97 12.13
N ALA A 148 -2.90 12.09 13.42
CA ALA A 148 -4.28 12.15 13.88
C ALA A 148 -5.08 13.26 13.17
N GLY A 149 -6.31 12.95 12.81
CA GLY A 149 -7.17 13.88 12.07
C GLY A 149 -8.29 13.16 11.32
N LYS A 150 -8.46 13.49 10.07
CA LYS A 150 -9.43 12.80 9.21
C LYS A 150 -8.91 11.40 8.85
N PRO A 151 -9.82 10.44 8.60
CA PRO A 151 -9.41 9.13 8.10
C PRO A 151 -8.59 9.24 6.80
N VAL A 152 -7.61 8.35 6.66
CA VAL A 152 -6.77 8.21 5.46
C VAL A 152 -7.14 6.92 4.78
N MET A 153 -7.31 6.98 3.45
CA MET A 153 -7.67 5.82 2.63
C MET A 153 -6.67 5.70 1.49
N ASN A 154 -5.99 4.55 1.41
CA ASN A 154 -4.98 4.28 0.41
C ASN A 154 -5.13 2.87 -0.17
N PHE A 155 -4.83 2.71 -1.46
CA PHE A 155 -4.53 1.38 -2.00
C PHE A 155 -3.12 0.95 -1.60
N HIS A 156 -3.00 -0.31 -1.21
CA HIS A 156 -1.73 -1.01 -1.03
C HIS A 156 -1.75 -2.24 -1.93
N MET A 157 -0.87 -2.30 -2.91
CA MET A 157 -0.73 -3.47 -3.78
C MET A 157 0.65 -4.07 -3.60
N TYR A 158 0.68 -5.39 -3.53
CA TYR A 158 1.90 -6.17 -3.33
C TYR A 158 2.03 -7.23 -4.40
N GLY A 159 3.26 -7.56 -4.76
CA GLY A 159 3.55 -8.70 -5.63
C GLY A 159 3.16 -10.04 -5.02
N ARG A 160 2.97 -10.09 -3.71
CA ARG A 160 2.52 -11.25 -2.96
C ARG A 160 1.63 -10.84 -1.78
N GLY A 161 0.62 -11.65 -1.47
CA GLY A 161 -0.30 -11.40 -0.37
C GLY A 161 0.40 -11.26 0.99
N LEU A 162 -0.07 -10.34 1.81
CA LEU A 162 0.58 -10.00 3.09
C LEU A 162 0.72 -11.19 4.04
N GLU A 163 -0.22 -12.14 3.98
CA GLU A 163 -0.21 -13.37 4.78
C GLU A 163 0.91 -14.34 4.36
N GLN A 164 1.52 -14.11 3.19
CA GLN A 164 2.61 -14.92 2.63
C GLN A 164 4.00 -14.28 2.88
N LEU A 165 4.04 -13.09 3.45
CA LEU A 165 5.29 -12.34 3.67
C LEU A 165 5.91 -12.66 5.03
N HIS A 166 6.24 -13.95 5.27
CA HIS A 166 6.78 -14.43 6.55
C HIS A 166 8.21 -13.95 6.83
N GLU A 167 8.97 -13.62 5.78
CA GLU A 167 10.39 -13.25 5.88
C GLU A 167 10.62 -11.73 5.91
N ARG A 168 9.56 -10.93 6.06
CA ARG A 168 9.68 -9.48 6.18
C ARG A 168 10.60 -9.09 7.32
N LYS A 169 11.53 -8.19 7.02
CA LYS A 169 12.44 -7.64 8.01
C LYS A 169 11.80 -6.38 8.61
N PHE A 170 11.91 -6.29 9.93
CA PHE A 170 11.56 -5.09 10.67
C PHE A 170 12.80 -4.60 11.41
N TRP A 171 13.16 -3.35 11.18
CA TRP A 171 14.19 -2.74 11.99
C TRP A 171 13.61 -2.30 13.32
N ASN A 172 14.11 -2.88 14.41
CA ASN A 172 13.67 -2.53 15.76
C ASN A 172 14.88 -2.05 16.57
N GLU A 173 14.93 -0.78 16.93
CA GLU A 173 16.01 -0.18 17.74
C GLU A 173 16.21 -0.88 19.10
N ARG A 174 15.24 -1.70 19.55
CA ARG A 174 15.30 -2.44 20.82
C ARG A 174 16.08 -3.76 20.77
N LYS A 175 16.63 -4.15 19.62
CA LYS A 175 17.49 -5.34 19.48
C LYS A 175 18.94 -4.91 19.35
N ARG A 176 19.43 -4.11 20.30
CA ARG A 176 20.86 -3.94 20.58
C ARG A 176 21.33 -4.94 21.62
#